data_e2f6232d64105fc5f38bf1633d20db03
#
_entry.id   e2f6232d64105fc5f38bf1633d20db03
#
_cell.length_a   1.000
_cell.length_b   1.000
_cell.length_c   1.000
_cell.angle_alpha   90.00
_cell.angle_beta   90.00
_cell.angle_gamma   90.00
#
_symmetry.space_group_name_H-M   'P 1'
#
loop_
_entity.id
_entity.type
_entity.pdbx_description
1 polymer ?
#
loop_
_entity_poly.entity_id
_entity_poly.type
_entity_poly.pdbx_seq_one_letter_code
_entity_poly.pdbx_strand_id
1 'polypeptide(L)'
;MTRALRIAVADDEPDVRDYLRVMLPRMGHQVVATAANGRELVELCREHKPDLIIADVRMPEMDGDVAIEQICQNHPTPFILISAYSKPAAIVDGFGSVGQTYLTKPVKRNDLEDAIDRVCPGNSRHQ
;
A
#
# COMPACT_ATOMS: atom_id res chain seq x y z
N MET A 1 1.05 -19.97 10.24
CA MET A 1 1.53 -19.86 8.89
C MET A 1 1.10 -18.55 8.25
N THR A 2 2.00 -17.92 7.52
CA THR A 2 1.75 -16.62 6.93
C THR A 2 1.18 -16.78 5.53
N ARG A 3 0.15 -16.02 5.23
CA ARG A 3 -0.42 -16.01 3.90
C ARG A 3 0.35 -15.03 3.02
N ALA A 4 0.72 -15.46 1.83
CA ALA A 4 1.38 -14.59 0.87
C ALA A 4 0.34 -13.63 0.26
N LEU A 5 0.64 -12.34 0.31
CA LEU A 5 -0.24 -11.32 -0.24
C LEU A 5 0.26 -10.88 -1.60
N ARG A 6 -0.68 -10.55 -2.46
CA ARG A 6 -0.38 -9.92 -3.75
C ARG A 6 -0.50 -8.42 -3.54
N ILE A 7 0.62 -7.71 -3.72
CA ILE A 7 0.71 -6.31 -3.31
C ILE A 7 0.99 -5.42 -4.50
N ALA A 8 0.25 -4.32 -4.61
CA ALA A 8 0.53 -3.26 -5.56
C ALA A 8 1.23 -2.14 -4.83
N VAL A 9 2.31 -1.61 -5.39
CA VAL A 9 3.06 -0.53 -4.79
C VAL A 9 3.10 0.67 -5.72
N ALA A 10 3.11 1.87 -5.15
CA ALA A 10 3.17 3.09 -5.94
C ALA A 10 3.99 4.13 -5.20
N ASP A 11 4.96 4.71 -5.90
CA ASP A 11 5.78 5.80 -5.38
C ASP A 11 6.47 6.42 -6.57
N ASP A 12 6.56 7.75 -6.60
CA ASP A 12 7.23 8.40 -7.71
C ASP A 12 8.75 8.35 -7.59
N GLU A 13 9.26 7.94 -6.44
CA GLU A 13 10.70 7.79 -6.24
C GLU A 13 11.13 6.36 -6.59
N PRO A 14 11.99 6.20 -7.60
CA PRO A 14 12.41 4.85 -7.99
C PRO A 14 13.07 4.07 -6.85
N ASP A 15 13.81 4.77 -5.98
CA ASP A 15 14.49 4.10 -4.88
C ASP A 15 13.50 3.45 -3.92
N VAL A 16 12.37 4.09 -3.69
CA VAL A 16 11.35 3.53 -2.80
C VAL A 16 10.68 2.32 -3.46
N ARG A 17 10.37 2.44 -4.76
CA ARG A 17 9.81 1.30 -5.48
C ARG A 17 10.75 0.10 -5.43
N ASP A 18 12.05 0.35 -5.64
CA ASP A 18 13.04 -0.73 -5.62
C ASP A 18 13.15 -1.35 -4.24
N TYR A 19 13.12 -0.52 -3.20
CA TYR A 19 13.18 -1.03 -1.83
C TYR A 19 12.00 -1.96 -1.55
N LEU A 20 10.81 -1.55 -1.91
CA LEU A 20 9.62 -2.37 -1.67
C LEU A 20 9.65 -3.63 -2.52
N ARG A 21 10.13 -3.53 -3.75
CA ARG A 21 10.22 -4.67 -4.65
C ARG A 21 11.16 -5.74 -4.11
N VAL A 22 12.17 -5.33 -3.34
CA VAL A 22 13.11 -6.26 -2.73
C VAL A 22 12.60 -6.76 -1.38
N MET A 23 12.06 -5.86 -0.56
CA MET A 23 11.67 -6.22 0.80
C MET A 23 10.44 -7.11 0.87
N LEU A 24 9.43 -6.81 0.08
CA LEU A 24 8.17 -7.54 0.19
C LEU A 24 8.32 -9.02 -0.16
N PRO A 25 9.06 -9.40 -1.21
CA PRO A 25 9.29 -10.82 -1.44
C PRO A 25 10.04 -11.50 -0.30
N ARG A 26 10.94 -10.78 0.36
CA ARG A 26 11.65 -11.36 1.50
C ARG A 26 10.76 -11.62 2.68
N MET A 27 9.63 -10.95 2.74
CA MET A 27 8.62 -11.17 3.77
C MET A 27 7.60 -12.22 3.37
N GLY A 28 7.77 -12.83 2.20
CA GLY A 28 6.86 -13.86 1.74
C GLY A 28 5.70 -13.36 0.90
N HIS A 29 5.75 -12.12 0.44
CA HIS A 29 4.69 -11.54 -0.37
C HIS A 29 5.13 -11.38 -1.82
N GLN A 30 4.17 -11.08 -2.68
CA GLN A 30 4.41 -10.92 -4.10
C GLN A 30 4.04 -9.51 -4.53
N VAL A 31 4.96 -8.82 -5.23
CA VAL A 31 4.66 -7.51 -5.80
C VAL A 31 4.10 -7.75 -7.19
N VAL A 32 2.81 -7.49 -7.37
CA VAL A 32 2.14 -7.77 -8.64
C VAL A 32 2.06 -6.55 -9.54
N ALA A 33 2.29 -5.36 -9.01
CA ALA A 33 2.23 -4.14 -9.81
C ALA A 33 3.06 -3.06 -9.14
N THR A 34 3.74 -2.24 -9.96
CA THR A 34 4.45 -1.07 -9.46
C THR A 34 4.02 0.11 -10.30
N ALA A 35 3.74 1.23 -9.65
CA ALA A 35 3.28 2.43 -10.32
C ALA A 35 4.11 3.63 -9.88
N ALA A 36 4.27 4.60 -10.77
CA ALA A 36 5.00 5.83 -10.47
C ALA A 36 4.07 6.99 -10.17
N ASN A 37 2.77 6.81 -10.32
CA ASN A 37 1.80 7.85 -10.01
C ASN A 37 0.46 7.20 -9.72
N GLY A 38 -0.49 8.02 -9.24
CA GLY A 38 -1.78 7.49 -8.83
C GLY A 38 -2.64 6.99 -9.98
N ARG A 39 -2.51 7.60 -11.16
CA ARG A 39 -3.29 7.17 -12.31
C ARG A 39 -2.90 5.75 -12.72
N GLU A 40 -1.61 5.48 -12.77
CA GLU A 40 -1.14 4.13 -13.06
C GLU A 40 -1.62 3.15 -12.00
N LEU A 41 -1.60 3.58 -10.75
CA LEU A 41 -2.01 2.71 -9.66
C LEU A 41 -3.47 2.28 -9.83
N VAL A 42 -4.34 3.22 -10.18
CA VAL A 42 -5.76 2.89 -10.37
C VAL A 42 -5.91 1.83 -11.48
N GLU A 43 -5.22 2.04 -12.60
CA GLU A 43 -5.33 1.11 -13.72
C GLU A 43 -4.78 -0.26 -13.39
N LEU A 44 -3.63 -0.30 -12.73
CA LEU A 44 -3.01 -1.56 -12.38
C LEU A 44 -3.82 -2.33 -11.35
N CYS A 45 -4.44 -1.63 -10.41
CA CYS A 45 -5.27 -2.31 -9.43
C CYS A 45 -6.55 -2.84 -10.05
N ARG A 46 -7.09 -2.14 -11.04
CA ARG A 46 -8.25 -2.65 -11.74
C ARG A 46 -7.92 -3.96 -12.46
N GLU A 47 -6.74 -4.03 -13.03
CA GLU A 47 -6.31 -5.19 -13.78
C GLU A 47 -5.90 -6.35 -12.88
N HIS A 48 -5.12 -6.07 -11.85
CA HIS A 48 -4.50 -7.12 -11.04
C HIS A 48 -5.26 -7.46 -9.76
N LYS A 49 -6.10 -6.57 -9.29
CA LYS A 49 -6.90 -6.77 -8.07
C LYS A 49 -6.05 -7.28 -6.91
N PRO A 50 -5.13 -6.45 -6.43
CA PRO A 50 -4.22 -6.88 -5.37
C PRO A 50 -4.95 -7.09 -4.05
N ASP A 51 -4.28 -7.78 -3.14
CA ASP A 51 -4.78 -7.97 -1.78
C ASP A 51 -4.48 -6.77 -0.89
N LEU A 52 -3.46 -5.99 -1.26
CA LEU A 52 -2.98 -4.88 -0.44
C LEU A 52 -2.35 -3.84 -1.35
N ILE A 53 -2.54 -2.57 -1.02
CA ILE A 53 -1.91 -1.47 -1.74
C ILE A 53 -0.97 -0.74 -0.78
N ILE A 54 0.25 -0.44 -1.24
CA ILE A 54 1.19 0.40 -0.51
C ILE A 54 1.53 1.57 -1.42
N ALA A 55 1.18 2.79 -1.03
CA ALA A 55 1.29 3.93 -1.92
C ALA A 55 1.75 5.17 -1.19
N ASP A 56 2.58 5.97 -1.87
CA ASP A 56 2.95 7.29 -1.42
C ASP A 56 1.73 8.20 -1.52
N VAL A 57 1.57 9.11 -0.57
CA VAL A 57 0.47 10.06 -0.60
C VAL A 57 0.63 11.05 -1.74
N ARG A 58 1.83 11.58 -1.93
CA ARG A 58 2.08 12.62 -2.93
C ARG A 58 2.77 12.06 -4.15
N MET A 59 2.07 12.07 -5.27
CA MET A 59 2.61 11.60 -6.53
C MET A 59 2.12 12.48 -7.66
N PRO A 60 2.85 12.51 -8.80
CA PRO A 60 2.38 13.26 -9.97
C PRO A 60 1.05 12.72 -10.47
N GLU A 61 0.30 13.55 -11.14
CA GLU A 61 -0.95 13.28 -11.84
C GLU A 61 -2.11 12.92 -10.91
N MET A 62 -1.87 12.13 -9.88
CA MET A 62 -2.92 11.78 -8.93
C MET A 62 -2.25 11.31 -7.65
N ASP A 63 -2.61 11.91 -6.54
CA ASP A 63 -2.07 11.51 -5.25
C ASP A 63 -2.55 10.13 -4.85
N GLY A 64 -1.79 9.49 -3.95
CA GLY A 64 -2.09 8.12 -3.55
C GLY A 64 -3.41 7.97 -2.84
N ASP A 65 -3.77 8.93 -1.98
CA ASP A 65 -5.04 8.86 -1.27
C ASP A 65 -6.22 8.99 -2.22
N VAL A 66 -6.09 9.84 -3.24
CA VAL A 66 -7.13 9.97 -4.26
C VAL A 66 -7.25 8.69 -5.07
N ALA A 67 -6.12 8.11 -5.44
CA ALA A 67 -6.12 6.86 -6.19
C ALA A 67 -6.79 5.74 -5.40
N ILE A 68 -6.47 5.63 -4.11
CA ILE A 68 -7.03 4.59 -3.27
C ILE A 68 -8.53 4.78 -3.11
N GLU A 69 -8.98 6.03 -3.01
CA GLU A 69 -10.41 6.29 -2.93
C GLU A 69 -11.13 5.74 -4.16
N GLN A 70 -10.58 5.99 -5.34
CA GLN A 70 -11.18 5.48 -6.57
C GLN A 70 -11.15 3.96 -6.63
N ILE A 71 -10.04 3.38 -6.21
CA ILE A 71 -9.91 1.91 -6.23
C ILE A 71 -10.93 1.29 -5.29
N CYS A 72 -11.06 1.81 -4.09
CA CYS A 72 -11.93 1.22 -3.08
C CYS A 72 -13.41 1.39 -3.41
N GLN A 73 -13.76 2.37 -4.23
CA GLN A 73 -15.15 2.50 -4.67
C GLN A 73 -15.60 1.29 -5.48
N ASN A 74 -14.69 0.69 -6.22
CA ASN A 74 -15.01 -0.46 -7.04
C ASN A 74 -14.66 -1.77 -6.38
N HIS A 75 -13.60 -1.78 -5.59
CA HIS A 75 -13.09 -3.01 -5.00
C HIS A 75 -12.37 -2.66 -3.71
N PRO A 76 -13.08 -2.71 -2.57
CA PRO A 76 -12.46 -2.36 -1.29
C PRO A 76 -11.21 -3.17 -1.05
N THR A 77 -10.09 -2.50 -0.81
CA THR A 77 -8.78 -3.13 -0.68
C THR A 77 -8.04 -2.50 0.48
N PRO A 78 -7.46 -3.30 1.37
CA PRO A 78 -6.63 -2.75 2.46
C PRO A 78 -5.46 -1.96 1.88
N PHE A 79 -5.02 -0.94 2.61
CA PHE A 79 -3.92 -0.13 2.10
C PHE A 79 -3.04 0.44 3.20
N ILE A 80 -1.81 0.77 2.82
CA ILE A 80 -0.86 1.47 3.65
C ILE A 80 -0.41 2.69 2.87
N LEU A 81 -0.59 3.87 3.44
CA LEU A 81 -0.10 5.09 2.82
C LEU A 81 1.23 5.48 3.43
N ILE A 82 2.15 5.93 2.58
CA ILE A 82 3.48 6.34 2.99
C ILE A 82 3.61 7.83 2.74
N SER A 83 4.17 8.57 3.67
CA SER A 83 4.31 10.01 3.54
C SER A 83 5.66 10.45 4.07
N ALA A 84 6.23 11.49 3.43
CA ALA A 84 7.44 12.11 3.96
C ALA A 84 7.12 13.00 5.15
N TYR A 85 5.85 13.27 5.38
CA TYR A 85 5.43 14.14 6.47
C TYR A 85 4.64 13.37 7.49
N SER A 86 4.31 14.02 8.58
CA SER A 86 3.53 13.37 9.60
C SER A 86 2.13 13.07 9.07
N LYS A 87 1.38 12.31 9.84
CA LYS A 87 0.09 11.78 9.45
C LYS A 87 -0.80 12.83 8.79
N PRO A 88 -1.24 12.58 7.56
CA PRO A 88 -2.22 13.46 6.93
C PRO A 88 -3.56 13.33 7.64
N ALA A 89 -4.16 14.46 7.97
CA ALA A 89 -5.37 14.46 8.75
C ALA A 89 -6.56 13.85 8.03
N ALA A 90 -6.57 13.92 6.72
CA ALA A 90 -7.77 13.62 5.95
C ALA A 90 -7.90 12.18 5.51
N ILE A 91 -6.96 11.32 5.84
CA ILE A 91 -6.91 10.02 5.21
C ILE A 91 -7.90 9.01 5.75
N VAL A 92 -8.24 9.13 7.00
CA VAL A 92 -8.89 8.03 7.69
C VAL A 92 -10.36 7.88 7.34
N ASP A 93 -11.00 8.97 7.01
CA ASP A 93 -12.44 8.96 6.81
C ASP A 93 -12.79 8.49 5.41
N GLY A 94 -13.87 7.76 5.26
CA GLY A 94 -14.43 7.46 3.97
C GLY A 94 -14.04 6.12 3.38
N PHE A 95 -13.21 5.34 4.07
CA PHE A 95 -12.81 4.05 3.55
C PHE A 95 -13.51 2.88 4.23
N GLY A 96 -14.41 3.18 5.13
CA GLY A 96 -15.23 2.15 5.74
C GLY A 96 -14.44 1.18 6.59
N SER A 97 -14.73 -0.10 6.45
CA SER A 97 -14.12 -1.14 7.26
C SER A 97 -12.85 -1.73 6.64
N VAL A 98 -12.36 -1.13 5.58
CA VAL A 98 -11.13 -1.61 4.96
C VAL A 98 -9.96 -1.35 5.89
N GLY A 99 -9.05 -2.32 6.02
CA GLY A 99 -7.85 -2.15 6.81
C GLY A 99 -6.99 -1.03 6.25
N GLN A 100 -6.55 -0.11 7.10
CA GLN A 100 -5.80 1.04 6.64
C GLN A 100 -4.84 1.53 7.70
N THR A 101 -3.68 2.00 7.26
CA THR A 101 -2.72 2.64 8.14
C THR A 101 -1.78 3.48 7.29
N TYR A 102 -0.84 4.14 7.94
CA TYR A 102 0.14 4.93 7.20
C TYR A 102 1.48 4.84 7.90
N LEU A 103 2.52 5.11 7.13
CA LEU A 103 3.89 5.11 7.62
C LEU A 103 4.58 6.38 7.17
N THR A 104 5.56 6.81 7.96
CA THR A 104 6.36 7.98 7.63
C THR A 104 7.68 7.51 7.04
N LYS A 105 8.13 8.17 5.99
CA LYS A 105 9.44 7.86 5.40
C LYS A 105 10.55 8.31 6.34
N PRO A 106 11.67 7.59 6.38
CA PRO A 106 11.98 6.38 5.62
C PRO A 106 11.28 5.16 6.21
N VAL A 107 10.79 4.28 5.34
CA VAL A 107 10.05 3.11 5.77
C VAL A 107 11.04 2.01 6.13
N LYS A 108 10.95 1.53 7.36
CA LYS A 108 11.82 0.48 7.83
C LYS A 108 11.10 -0.87 7.75
N ARG A 109 11.88 -1.93 7.68
CA ARG A 109 11.31 -3.25 7.54
C ARG A 109 10.33 -3.58 8.66
N ASN A 110 10.72 -3.30 9.91
CA ASN A 110 9.84 -3.62 11.04
C ASN A 110 8.54 -2.84 10.97
N ASP A 111 8.62 -1.57 10.59
CA ASP A 111 7.42 -0.75 10.46
C ASP A 111 6.51 -1.31 9.37
N LEU A 112 7.10 -1.77 8.29
CA LEU A 112 6.34 -2.32 7.19
C LEU A 112 5.66 -3.64 7.59
N GLU A 113 6.39 -4.51 8.27
CA GLU A 113 5.82 -5.76 8.75
C GLU A 113 4.64 -5.53 9.70
N ASP A 114 4.81 -4.60 10.63
CA ASP A 114 3.76 -4.29 11.58
C ASP A 114 2.54 -3.71 10.89
N ALA A 115 2.77 -2.84 9.90
CA ALA A 115 1.67 -2.23 9.17
C ALA A 115 0.87 -3.27 8.38
N ILE A 116 1.58 -4.20 7.74
CA ILE A 116 0.91 -5.25 6.98
C ILE A 116 0.07 -6.13 7.91
N ASP A 117 0.63 -6.50 9.06
CA ASP A 117 -0.12 -7.31 10.02
C ASP A 117 -1.35 -6.55 10.53
N ARG A 118 -1.23 -5.25 10.68
CA ARG A 118 -2.34 -4.44 11.18
C ARG A 118 -3.49 -4.35 10.19
N VAL A 119 -3.19 -4.16 8.91
CA VAL A 119 -4.24 -3.97 7.91
C VAL A 119 -4.73 -5.27 7.33
N CYS A 120 -3.95 -6.33 7.46
CA CYS A 120 -4.34 -7.66 6.99
C CYS A 120 -4.13 -8.66 8.12
N PRO A 121 -4.98 -8.62 9.16
CA PRO A 121 -4.74 -9.44 10.35
C PRO A 121 -4.67 -10.93 10.08
N GLY A 122 -5.39 -11.41 9.07
CA GLY A 122 -5.36 -12.83 8.75
C GLY A 122 -4.01 -13.29 8.25
N ASN A 123 -3.07 -12.37 8.06
CA ASN A 123 -1.74 -12.68 7.58
C ASN A 123 -0.73 -12.74 8.71
N SER A 124 -1.16 -12.58 9.94
CA SER A 124 -0.27 -12.58 11.08
C SER A 124 0.43 -13.92 11.22
N ARG A 125 1.69 -13.87 11.64
CA ARG A 125 2.49 -15.06 11.73
C ARG A 125 2.18 -15.90 12.93
N HIS A 126 1.66 -15.33 13.95
CA HIS A 126 1.38 -16.11 15.12
C HIS A 126 -0.10 -16.28 15.28
N GLN A 127 -0.42 -17.25 15.93
CA GLN A 127 -1.80 -17.53 16.14
C GLN A 127 -2.05 -18.07 17.44
#